data_6b78206dd463c8b230956fda7b1f4dbb
#
_entry.id   6b78206dd463c8b230956fda7b1f4dbb
#
_cell.length_a   1.000
_cell.length_b   1.000
_cell.length_c   1.000
_cell.angle_alpha   90.00
_cell.angle_beta   90.00
_cell.angle_gamma   90.00
#
_symmetry.space_group_name_H-M   'P 1'
#
loop_
_entity.id
_entity.type
_entity.pdbx_description
1 polymer ?
#
loop_
_entity_poly.entity_id
_entity_poly.type
_entity_poly.pdbx_seq_one_letter_code
_entity_poly.pdbx_strand_id
1 'polypeptide(L)'
;QWYVVAICIGILALDGYDVLSIAFAAPGITEEWNVSKATLGIVLSLELMGMALGSIIMGALADSRGRRPTLLLGLIILTAGMLVAGMAPNLYVLGAARVFTGIGIGGLLAAATATSSDFCNDKNRSLAVVLVAGGFAFGVYLGATFLAPLLREYDWRVTFYLGALLSLGFIPLVYLLVPESITYLERKRPQGALERIQTIMKRL
;
A
#
# COMPACT_ATOMS: atom_id res chain seq x y z
N GLN A 1 6.94 -11.94 15.87
CA GLN A 1 5.56 -11.89 15.36
C GLN A 1 5.10 -10.43 15.21
N TRP A 2 5.08 -9.66 16.30
CA TRP A 2 4.49 -8.32 16.34
C TRP A 2 5.18 -7.29 15.44
N TYR A 3 6.47 -7.42 15.13
CA TYR A 3 7.15 -6.51 14.21
C TYR A 3 6.65 -6.66 12.75
N VAL A 4 6.30 -7.88 12.32
CA VAL A 4 5.68 -8.11 11.00
C VAL A 4 4.30 -7.47 10.95
N VAL A 5 3.51 -7.66 12.01
CA VAL A 5 2.19 -7.02 12.13
C VAL A 5 2.31 -5.50 12.10
N ALA A 6 3.28 -4.91 12.80
CA ALA A 6 3.52 -3.48 12.79
C ALA A 6 3.88 -2.95 11.38
N ILE A 7 4.70 -3.69 10.62
CA ILE A 7 4.99 -3.34 9.22
C ILE A 7 3.73 -3.43 8.37
N CYS A 8 2.91 -4.47 8.52
CA CYS A 8 1.64 -4.61 7.81
C CYS A 8 0.65 -3.47 8.15
N ILE A 9 0.58 -3.05 9.42
CA ILE A 9 -0.19 -1.86 9.84
C ILE A 9 0.30 -0.61 9.11
N GLY A 10 1.62 -0.41 9.05
CA GLY A 10 2.23 0.70 8.33
C GLY A 10 1.93 0.69 6.83
N ILE A 11 1.94 -0.49 6.19
CA ILE A 11 1.57 -0.64 4.77
C ILE A 11 0.12 -0.22 4.53
N LEU A 12 -0.83 -0.64 5.40
CA LEU A 12 -2.20 -0.20 5.29
C LEU A 12 -2.40 1.27 5.68
N ALA A 13 -1.54 1.81 6.51
CA ALA A 13 -1.53 3.25 6.76
C ALA A 13 -1.11 4.05 5.52
N LEU A 14 -0.18 3.54 4.71
CA LEU A 14 0.15 4.15 3.41
C LEU A 14 -1.05 4.14 2.45
N ASP A 15 -1.84 3.06 2.43
CA ASP A 15 -3.08 2.96 1.66
C ASP A 15 -4.09 4.03 2.11
N GLY A 16 -4.35 4.12 3.43
CA GLY A 16 -5.23 5.16 3.98
C GLY A 16 -4.76 6.58 3.68
N TYR A 17 -3.44 6.82 3.70
CA TYR A 17 -2.84 8.08 3.31
C TYR A 17 -3.10 8.39 1.83
N ASP A 18 -2.89 7.40 0.92
CA ASP A 18 -3.03 7.62 -0.52
C ASP A 18 -4.46 7.97 -0.92
N VAL A 19 -5.45 7.25 -0.42
CA VAL A 19 -6.87 7.56 -0.64
C VAL A 19 -7.21 8.99 -0.21
N LEU A 20 -6.62 9.47 0.90
CA LEU A 20 -6.86 10.82 1.37
C LEU A 20 -6.08 11.88 0.59
N SER A 21 -4.91 11.53 0.05
CA SER A 21 -4.00 12.45 -0.62
C SER A 21 -4.67 13.22 -1.76
N ILE A 22 -5.44 12.52 -2.60
CA ILE A 22 -6.15 13.15 -3.72
C ILE A 22 -7.32 14.03 -3.25
N ALA A 23 -7.99 13.67 -2.16
CA ALA A 23 -9.05 14.49 -1.60
C ALA A 23 -8.52 15.84 -1.09
N PHE A 24 -7.34 15.84 -0.48
CA PHE A 24 -6.65 17.06 -0.06
C PHE A 24 -6.04 17.83 -1.23
N ALA A 25 -5.56 17.17 -2.28
CA ALA A 25 -5.06 17.79 -3.50
C ALA A 25 -6.18 18.38 -4.36
N ALA A 26 -7.44 17.93 -4.19
CA ALA A 26 -8.57 18.28 -5.04
C ALA A 26 -8.80 19.79 -5.23
N PRO A 27 -8.74 20.66 -4.19
CA PRO A 27 -8.89 22.09 -4.38
C PRO A 27 -7.83 22.68 -5.32
N GLY A 28 -6.55 22.36 -5.09
CA GLY A 28 -5.44 22.85 -5.92
C GLY A 28 -5.53 22.36 -7.37
N ILE A 29 -5.89 21.09 -7.58
CA ILE A 29 -6.10 20.52 -8.92
C ILE A 29 -7.24 21.23 -9.65
N THR A 30 -8.35 21.48 -8.94
CA THR A 30 -9.52 22.17 -9.50
C THR A 30 -9.15 23.59 -9.94
N GLU A 31 -8.38 24.30 -9.12
CA GLU A 31 -7.95 25.67 -9.40
C GLU A 31 -6.96 25.72 -10.57
N GLU A 32 -5.92 24.86 -10.57
CA GLU A 32 -4.87 24.87 -11.59
C GLU A 32 -5.37 24.45 -12.98
N TRP A 33 -6.19 23.38 -13.03
CA TRP A 33 -6.66 22.82 -14.30
C TRP A 33 -8.07 23.22 -14.70
N ASN A 34 -8.74 24.04 -13.89
CA ASN A 34 -10.11 24.51 -14.10
C ASN A 34 -11.10 23.37 -14.39
N VAL A 35 -10.96 22.27 -13.63
CA VAL A 35 -11.81 21.07 -13.78
C VAL A 35 -12.93 21.04 -12.76
N SER A 36 -14.05 20.42 -13.13
CA SER A 36 -15.20 20.29 -12.21
C SER A 36 -14.94 19.24 -11.12
N LYS A 37 -15.60 19.40 -9.97
CA LYS A 37 -15.59 18.39 -8.90
C LYS A 37 -16.09 17.01 -9.37
N ALA A 38 -17.03 16.99 -10.32
CA ALA A 38 -17.53 15.75 -10.91
C ALA A 38 -16.42 15.02 -11.70
N THR A 39 -15.61 15.77 -12.44
CA THR A 39 -14.47 15.20 -13.19
C THR A 39 -13.41 14.61 -12.25
N LEU A 40 -13.14 15.28 -11.12
CA LEU A 40 -12.27 14.72 -10.07
C LEU A 40 -12.86 13.46 -9.42
N GLY A 41 -14.17 13.38 -9.27
CA GLY A 41 -14.85 12.17 -8.81
C GLY A 41 -14.60 10.97 -9.71
N ILE A 42 -14.49 11.18 -11.03
CA ILE A 42 -14.10 10.12 -11.98
C ILE A 42 -12.67 9.64 -11.69
N VAL A 43 -11.73 10.55 -11.46
CA VAL A 43 -10.33 10.19 -11.15
C VAL A 43 -10.23 9.36 -9.87
N LEU A 44 -11.01 9.71 -8.82
CA LEU A 44 -11.14 8.90 -7.60
C LEU A 44 -11.68 7.50 -7.89
N SER A 45 -12.68 7.41 -8.76
CA SER A 45 -13.26 6.11 -9.15
C SER A 45 -12.29 5.23 -9.92
N LEU A 46 -11.39 5.82 -10.72
CA LEU A 46 -10.36 5.10 -11.46
C LEU A 46 -9.38 4.38 -10.51
N GLU A 47 -9.04 4.97 -9.39
CA GLU A 47 -8.21 4.34 -8.37
C GLU A 47 -8.87 3.10 -7.77
N LEU A 48 -10.16 3.20 -7.41
CA LEU A 48 -10.94 2.07 -6.90
C LEU A 48 -11.04 0.93 -7.92
N MET A 49 -11.20 1.25 -9.21
CA MET A 49 -11.14 0.25 -10.28
C MET A 49 -9.75 -0.42 -10.34
N GLY A 50 -8.68 0.37 -10.21
CA GLY A 50 -7.32 -0.15 -10.09
C GLY A 50 -7.16 -1.11 -8.92
N MET A 51 -7.69 -0.75 -7.74
CA MET A 51 -7.67 -1.61 -6.55
C MET A 51 -8.40 -2.95 -6.76
N ALA A 52 -9.55 -2.93 -7.39
CA ALA A 52 -10.31 -4.14 -7.71
C ALA A 52 -9.51 -5.07 -8.65
N LEU A 53 -8.92 -4.53 -9.72
CA LEU A 53 -8.05 -5.27 -10.62
C LEU A 53 -6.79 -5.77 -9.92
N GLY A 54 -6.17 -4.91 -9.11
CA GLY A 54 -4.97 -5.20 -8.35
C GLY A 54 -5.16 -6.34 -7.35
N SER A 55 -6.29 -6.37 -6.65
CA SER A 55 -6.59 -7.44 -5.69
C SER A 55 -6.65 -8.82 -6.36
N ILE A 56 -7.19 -8.90 -7.57
CA ILE A 56 -7.27 -10.15 -8.34
C ILE A 56 -5.87 -10.56 -8.85
N ILE A 57 -5.18 -9.65 -9.54
CA ILE A 57 -3.90 -9.93 -10.19
C ILE A 57 -2.81 -10.22 -9.16
N MET A 58 -2.70 -9.35 -8.16
CA MET A 58 -1.67 -9.46 -7.13
C MET A 58 -2.00 -10.53 -6.09
N GLY A 59 -3.29 -10.83 -5.87
CA GLY A 59 -3.73 -11.96 -5.07
C GLY A 59 -3.25 -13.28 -5.69
N ALA A 60 -3.48 -13.49 -6.97
CA ALA A 60 -2.96 -14.64 -7.70
C ALA A 60 -1.42 -14.70 -7.70
N LEU A 61 -0.75 -13.54 -7.75
CA LEU A 61 0.71 -13.45 -7.65
C LEU A 61 1.19 -13.85 -6.26
N ALA A 62 0.51 -13.41 -5.19
CA ALA A 62 0.84 -13.78 -3.82
C ALA A 62 0.75 -15.30 -3.59
N ASP A 63 -0.25 -15.94 -4.18
CA ASP A 63 -0.42 -17.40 -4.10
C ASP A 63 0.61 -18.17 -4.94
N SER A 64 1.08 -17.59 -6.04
CA SER A 64 2.01 -18.26 -6.97
C SER A 64 3.48 -18.01 -6.65
N ARG A 65 3.86 -16.79 -6.29
CA ARG A 65 5.27 -16.37 -6.07
C ARG A 65 5.60 -16.08 -4.60
N GLY A 66 4.59 -16.01 -3.75
CA GLY A 66 4.77 -15.72 -2.34
C GLY A 66 4.33 -14.30 -1.96
N ARG A 67 4.16 -14.08 -0.67
CA ARG A 67 3.59 -12.82 -0.14
C ARG A 67 4.60 -11.70 -0.08
N ARG A 68 5.85 -12.00 0.30
CA ARG A 68 6.92 -10.98 0.38
C ARG A 68 7.22 -10.33 -0.97
N PRO A 69 7.43 -11.06 -2.10
CA PRO A 69 7.60 -10.44 -3.42
C PRO A 69 6.41 -9.60 -3.84
N THR A 70 5.19 -10.02 -3.49
CA THR A 70 3.97 -9.28 -3.80
C THR A 70 3.89 -7.97 -3.04
N LEU A 71 4.24 -7.95 -1.73
CA LEU A 71 4.33 -6.72 -0.94
C LEU A 71 5.35 -5.75 -1.53
N LEU A 72 6.54 -6.25 -1.90
CA LEU A 72 7.58 -5.42 -2.52
C LEU A 72 7.13 -4.84 -3.87
N LEU A 73 6.52 -5.66 -4.72
CA LEU A 73 6.00 -5.21 -6.01
C LEU A 73 4.89 -4.17 -5.83
N GLY A 74 3.96 -4.39 -4.90
CA GLY A 74 2.90 -3.43 -4.59
C GLY A 74 3.45 -2.09 -4.11
N LEU A 75 4.46 -2.10 -3.22
CA LEU A 75 5.14 -0.87 -2.77
C LEU A 75 5.88 -0.15 -3.90
N ILE A 76 6.53 -0.88 -4.80
CA ILE A 76 7.20 -0.30 -5.98
C ILE A 76 6.16 0.37 -6.90
N ILE A 77 5.06 -0.32 -7.18
CA ILE A 77 3.96 0.22 -8.01
C ILE A 77 3.36 1.47 -7.36
N LEU A 78 3.09 1.43 -6.06
CA LEU A 78 2.57 2.57 -5.30
C LEU A 78 3.54 3.76 -5.36
N THR A 79 4.82 3.54 -5.06
CA THR A 79 5.85 4.58 -5.09
C THR A 79 5.97 5.22 -6.47
N ALA A 80 6.07 4.39 -7.53
CA ALA A 80 6.18 4.88 -8.91
C ALA A 80 4.92 5.64 -9.34
N GLY A 81 3.75 5.12 -9.01
CA GLY A 81 2.47 5.76 -9.35
C GLY A 81 2.28 7.10 -8.63
N MET A 82 2.65 7.20 -7.35
CA MET A 82 2.63 8.47 -6.63
C MET A 82 3.62 9.49 -7.20
N LEU A 83 4.83 9.08 -7.58
CA LEU A 83 5.78 9.98 -8.25
C LEU A 83 5.20 10.50 -9.57
N VAL A 84 4.63 9.62 -10.39
CA VAL A 84 3.99 10.02 -11.66
C VAL A 84 2.80 10.95 -11.40
N ALA A 85 2.00 10.70 -10.37
CA ALA A 85 0.89 11.57 -9.98
C ALA A 85 1.35 12.97 -9.57
N GLY A 86 2.44 13.07 -8.79
CA GLY A 86 3.05 14.35 -8.41
C GLY A 86 3.64 15.12 -9.59
N MET A 87 4.07 14.42 -10.65
CA MET A 87 4.62 15.00 -11.87
C MET A 87 3.58 15.18 -12.98
N ALA A 88 2.31 14.86 -12.72
CA ALA A 88 1.26 14.87 -13.74
C ALA A 88 1.06 16.28 -14.36
N PRO A 89 1.16 16.43 -15.69
CA PRO A 89 0.93 17.69 -16.37
C PRO A 89 -0.54 17.95 -16.68
N ASN A 90 -1.38 16.93 -16.57
CA ASN A 90 -2.81 17.01 -16.85
C ASN A 90 -3.60 15.90 -16.14
N LEU A 91 -4.93 16.03 -16.17
CA LEU A 91 -5.85 15.12 -15.52
C LEU A 91 -5.80 13.68 -16.05
N TYR A 92 -5.48 13.48 -17.33
CA TYR A 92 -5.41 12.14 -17.92
C TYR A 92 -4.24 11.34 -17.38
N VAL A 93 -3.07 11.99 -17.26
CA VAL A 93 -1.88 11.37 -16.66
C VAL A 93 -2.11 11.09 -15.18
N LEU A 94 -2.74 12.04 -14.47
CA LEU A 94 -3.13 11.82 -13.08
C LEU A 94 -4.08 10.61 -12.94
N GLY A 95 -5.12 10.52 -13.78
CA GLY A 95 -6.04 9.39 -13.79
C GLY A 95 -5.37 8.05 -14.07
N ALA A 96 -4.46 8.01 -15.06
CA ALA A 96 -3.67 6.80 -15.34
C ALA A 96 -2.77 6.41 -14.14
N ALA A 97 -2.12 7.40 -13.52
CA ALA A 97 -1.33 7.17 -12.31
C ALA A 97 -2.19 6.62 -11.17
N ARG A 98 -3.43 7.10 -11.00
CA ARG A 98 -4.38 6.59 -9.98
C ARG A 98 -4.78 5.12 -10.23
N VAL A 99 -5.05 4.74 -11.47
CA VAL A 99 -5.28 3.31 -11.80
C VAL A 99 -4.06 2.48 -11.43
N PHE A 100 -2.86 2.97 -11.73
CA PHE A 100 -1.62 2.27 -11.46
C PHE A 100 -1.34 2.13 -9.96
N THR A 101 -1.49 3.22 -9.17
CA THR A 101 -1.40 3.15 -7.70
C THR A 101 -2.45 2.20 -7.13
N GLY A 102 -3.69 2.27 -7.60
CA GLY A 102 -4.77 1.39 -7.19
C GLY A 102 -4.42 -0.10 -7.36
N ILE A 103 -3.81 -0.48 -8.49
CA ILE A 103 -3.34 -1.87 -8.70
C ILE A 103 -2.35 -2.28 -7.61
N GLY A 104 -1.39 -1.41 -7.26
CA GLY A 104 -0.44 -1.66 -6.17
C GLY A 104 -1.13 -1.85 -4.83
N ILE A 105 -2.04 -0.93 -4.47
CA ILE A 105 -2.79 -0.91 -3.21
C ILE A 105 -3.66 -2.15 -3.05
N GLY A 106 -4.43 -2.54 -4.09
CA GLY A 106 -5.26 -3.73 -4.05
C GLY A 106 -4.46 -4.99 -3.73
N GLY A 107 -3.24 -5.09 -4.27
CA GLY A 107 -2.31 -6.16 -3.94
C GLY A 107 -1.74 -6.08 -2.53
N LEU A 108 -1.40 -4.89 -2.07
CA LEU A 108 -0.87 -4.65 -0.71
C LEU A 108 -1.90 -5.02 0.36
N LEU A 109 -3.16 -4.63 0.19
CA LEU A 109 -4.25 -4.95 1.10
C LEU A 109 -4.39 -6.47 1.30
N ALA A 110 -4.47 -7.22 0.20
CA ALA A 110 -4.60 -8.67 0.23
C ALA A 110 -3.36 -9.35 0.82
N ALA A 111 -2.16 -8.94 0.39
CA ALA A 111 -0.91 -9.54 0.84
C ALA A 111 -0.58 -9.21 2.30
N ALA A 112 -0.81 -7.97 2.77
CA ALA A 112 -0.51 -7.55 4.14
C ALA A 112 -1.43 -8.23 5.17
N THR A 113 -2.74 -8.29 4.90
CA THR A 113 -3.71 -8.97 5.78
C THR A 113 -3.39 -10.46 5.88
N ALA A 114 -3.09 -11.10 4.76
CA ALA A 114 -2.74 -12.49 4.72
C ALA A 114 -1.38 -12.75 5.43
N THR A 115 -0.36 -11.90 5.21
CA THR A 115 0.93 -12.00 5.89
C THR A 115 0.76 -11.88 7.40
N SER A 116 0.00 -10.88 7.88
CA SER A 116 -0.22 -10.70 9.32
C SER A 116 -0.86 -11.92 9.98
N SER A 117 -1.80 -12.57 9.27
CA SER A 117 -2.47 -13.78 9.77
C SER A 117 -1.55 -15.00 9.83
N ASP A 118 -0.59 -15.12 8.90
CA ASP A 118 0.35 -16.26 8.83
C ASP A 118 1.40 -16.23 9.93
N PHE A 119 1.77 -15.04 10.40
CA PHE A 119 2.79 -14.86 11.42
C PHE A 119 2.22 -14.75 12.84
N CYS A 120 0.90 -14.85 13.03
CA CYS A 120 0.25 -14.82 14.33
C CYS A 120 -0.23 -16.21 14.76
N ASN A 121 -0.15 -16.46 16.07
CA ASN A 121 -0.76 -17.64 16.69
C ASN A 121 -2.28 -17.56 16.54
N ASP A 122 -2.96 -18.72 16.53
CA ASP A 122 -4.42 -18.81 16.39
C ASP A 122 -5.17 -17.90 17.39
N LYS A 123 -4.67 -17.76 18.62
CA LYS A 123 -5.24 -16.89 19.66
C LYS A 123 -5.22 -15.40 19.26
N ASN A 124 -4.17 -14.95 18.58
CA ASN A 124 -3.92 -13.53 18.27
C ASN A 124 -4.23 -13.19 16.81
N ARG A 125 -4.55 -14.17 15.98
CA ARG A 125 -4.78 -14.01 14.55
C ARG A 125 -5.87 -12.99 14.23
N SER A 126 -7.02 -13.11 14.92
CA SER A 126 -8.14 -12.17 14.73
C SER A 126 -7.76 -10.75 15.13
N LEU A 127 -7.04 -10.60 16.26
CA LEU A 127 -6.56 -9.29 16.72
C LEU A 127 -5.57 -8.67 15.72
N ALA A 128 -4.64 -9.45 15.18
CA ALA A 128 -3.67 -8.96 14.21
C ALA A 128 -4.36 -8.44 12.94
N VAL A 129 -5.34 -9.18 12.40
CA VAL A 129 -6.10 -8.76 11.22
C VAL A 129 -6.87 -7.46 11.50
N VAL A 130 -7.50 -7.34 12.66
CA VAL A 130 -8.23 -6.10 13.05
C VAL A 130 -7.27 -4.93 13.21
N LEU A 131 -6.09 -5.12 13.82
CA LEU A 131 -5.10 -4.07 13.98
C LEU A 131 -4.54 -3.62 12.61
N VAL A 132 -4.27 -4.55 11.71
CA VAL A 132 -3.82 -4.26 10.35
C VAL A 132 -4.89 -3.47 9.59
N ALA A 133 -6.15 -3.89 9.65
CA ALA A 133 -7.26 -3.12 9.07
C ALA A 133 -7.40 -1.72 9.68
N GLY A 134 -7.17 -1.59 11.00
CA GLY A 134 -7.13 -0.30 11.68
C GLY A 134 -5.99 0.61 11.21
N GLY A 135 -4.93 0.04 10.64
CA GLY A 135 -3.83 0.79 10.01
C GLY A 135 -4.32 1.76 8.94
N PHE A 136 -5.29 1.36 8.13
CA PHE A 136 -5.92 2.24 7.13
C PHE A 136 -6.48 3.53 7.78
N ALA A 137 -7.31 3.40 8.81
CA ALA A 137 -7.88 4.56 9.50
C ALA A 137 -6.79 5.42 10.16
N PHE A 138 -5.74 4.79 10.69
CA PHE A 138 -4.60 5.49 11.25
C PHE A 138 -3.84 6.30 10.17
N GLY A 139 -3.66 5.74 8.98
CA GLY A 139 -3.07 6.44 7.83
C GLY A 139 -3.89 7.64 7.36
N VAL A 140 -5.22 7.48 7.30
CA VAL A 140 -6.15 8.60 7.03
C VAL A 140 -5.98 9.71 8.06
N TYR A 141 -5.95 9.37 9.35
CA TYR A 141 -5.79 10.35 10.43
C TYR A 141 -4.43 11.08 10.36
N LEU A 142 -3.33 10.34 10.19
CA LEU A 142 -2.01 10.94 10.05
C LEU A 142 -1.92 11.80 8.79
N GLY A 143 -2.44 11.31 7.66
CA GLY A 143 -2.51 12.07 6.41
C GLY A 143 -3.23 13.41 6.60
N ALA A 144 -4.42 13.40 7.21
CA ALA A 144 -5.16 14.62 7.50
C ALA A 144 -4.36 15.61 8.36
N THR A 145 -3.68 15.09 9.39
CA THR A 145 -2.94 15.92 10.34
C THR A 145 -1.71 16.58 9.70
N PHE A 146 -0.97 15.84 8.86
CA PHE A 146 0.26 16.35 8.25
C PHE A 146 0.05 17.09 6.94
N LEU A 147 -0.95 16.70 6.12
CA LEU A 147 -1.20 17.34 4.83
C LEU A 147 -1.84 18.72 4.98
N ALA A 148 -2.73 18.92 5.96
CA ALA A 148 -3.41 20.19 6.11
C ALA A 148 -2.48 21.40 6.32
N PRO A 149 -1.45 21.37 7.20
CA PRO A 149 -0.48 22.45 7.29
C PRO A 149 0.44 22.54 6.06
N LEU A 150 0.82 21.40 5.47
CA LEU A 150 1.75 21.35 4.35
C LEU A 150 1.15 22.04 3.09
N LEU A 151 -0.13 21.83 2.84
CA LEU A 151 -0.86 22.44 1.71
C LEU A 151 -1.13 23.95 1.87
N ARG A 152 -0.84 24.55 3.02
CA ARG A 152 -0.88 26.00 3.19
C ARG A 152 0.36 26.70 2.64
N GLU A 153 1.48 25.97 2.58
CA GLU A 153 2.79 26.51 2.19
C GLU A 153 3.25 25.99 0.84
N TYR A 154 2.79 24.81 0.43
CA TYR A 154 3.24 24.09 -0.76
C TYR A 154 2.08 23.76 -1.69
N ASP A 155 2.41 23.53 -2.96
CA ASP A 155 1.49 23.06 -4.00
C ASP A 155 0.90 21.66 -3.66
N TRP A 156 -0.28 21.35 -4.20
CA TRP A 156 -0.96 20.06 -4.02
C TRP A 156 -0.11 18.85 -4.40
N ARG A 157 0.85 19.00 -5.27
CA ARG A 157 1.80 17.94 -5.70
C ARG A 157 2.61 17.38 -4.54
N VAL A 158 2.85 18.16 -3.50
CA VAL A 158 3.62 17.71 -2.33
C VAL A 158 2.95 16.52 -1.64
N THR A 159 1.62 16.38 -1.73
CA THR A 159 0.91 15.25 -1.15
C THR A 159 1.37 13.94 -1.75
N PHE A 160 1.57 13.91 -3.05
CA PHE A 160 2.01 12.72 -3.78
C PHE A 160 3.51 12.44 -3.59
N TYR A 161 4.34 13.47 -3.55
CA TYR A 161 5.77 13.30 -3.26
C TYR A 161 6.02 12.78 -1.84
N LEU A 162 5.26 13.26 -0.86
CA LEU A 162 5.34 12.75 0.51
C LEU A 162 4.91 11.28 0.58
N GLY A 163 3.82 10.91 -0.08
CA GLY A 163 3.38 9.51 -0.16
C GLY A 163 4.39 8.61 -0.85
N ALA A 164 5.01 9.08 -1.93
CA ALA A 164 6.08 8.36 -2.61
C ALA A 164 7.31 8.16 -1.71
N LEU A 165 7.71 9.18 -0.96
CA LEU A 165 8.82 9.09 -0.01
C LEU A 165 8.54 8.10 1.12
N LEU A 166 7.33 8.14 1.68
CA LEU A 166 6.91 7.22 2.73
C LEU A 166 6.88 5.78 2.21
N SER A 167 6.25 5.52 1.06
CA SER A 167 6.19 4.18 0.47
C SER A 167 7.57 3.65 0.08
N LEU A 168 8.46 4.51 -0.43
CA LEU A 168 9.86 4.17 -0.71
C LEU A 168 10.60 3.71 0.57
N GLY A 169 10.35 4.37 1.70
CA GLY A 169 10.92 4.00 3.00
C GLY A 169 10.45 2.63 3.49
N PHE A 170 9.25 2.19 3.12
CA PHE A 170 8.75 0.86 3.48
C PHE A 170 9.36 -0.27 2.65
N ILE A 171 9.90 -0.01 1.45
CA ILE A 171 10.53 -1.04 0.62
C ILE A 171 11.70 -1.73 1.35
N PRO A 172 12.71 -1.03 1.87
CA PRO A 172 13.79 -1.67 2.62
C PRO A 172 13.31 -2.34 3.91
N LEU A 173 12.30 -1.78 4.59
CA LEU A 173 11.72 -2.41 5.79
C LEU A 173 11.11 -3.77 5.47
N VAL A 174 10.30 -3.86 4.42
CA VAL A 174 9.71 -5.14 3.98
C VAL A 174 10.80 -6.09 3.49
N TYR A 175 11.77 -5.58 2.72
CA TYR A 175 12.85 -6.41 2.19
C TYR A 175 13.72 -7.05 3.28
N LEU A 176 14.02 -6.32 4.35
CA LEU A 176 14.93 -6.78 5.41
C LEU A 176 14.21 -7.54 6.53
N LEU A 177 13.00 -7.10 6.87
CA LEU A 177 12.33 -7.54 8.10
C LEU A 177 11.16 -8.50 7.87
N VAL A 178 10.51 -8.48 6.70
CA VAL A 178 9.39 -9.40 6.45
C VAL A 178 9.92 -10.69 5.83
N PRO A 179 9.87 -11.83 6.56
CA PRO A 179 10.24 -13.12 5.99
C PRO A 179 9.14 -13.62 5.05
N GLU A 180 9.48 -14.62 4.21
CA GLU A 180 8.47 -15.26 3.36
C GLU A 180 7.49 -16.08 4.20
N SER A 181 6.23 -16.18 3.76
CA SER A 181 5.18 -16.92 4.44
C SER A 181 5.53 -18.40 4.61
N ILE A 182 5.39 -18.91 5.84
CA ILE A 182 5.58 -20.33 6.16
C ILE A 182 4.60 -21.18 5.35
N THR A 183 3.35 -20.76 5.26
CA THR A 183 2.29 -21.44 4.50
C THR A 183 2.64 -21.56 3.01
N TYR A 184 3.26 -20.53 2.44
CA TYR A 184 3.75 -20.57 1.05
C TYR A 184 4.92 -21.57 0.90
N LEU A 185 5.90 -21.54 1.82
CA LEU A 185 7.05 -22.42 1.80
C LEU A 185 6.67 -23.90 1.96
N GLU A 186 5.69 -24.20 2.80
CA GLU A 186 5.16 -25.56 2.98
C GLU A 186 4.41 -26.07 1.75
N ARG A 187 3.60 -25.21 1.14
CA ARG A 187 2.76 -25.58 -0.02
C ARG A 187 3.58 -25.78 -1.30
N LYS A 188 4.54 -24.88 -1.58
CA LYS A 188 5.33 -24.89 -2.83
C LYS A 188 6.62 -25.69 -2.73
N ARG A 189 7.15 -25.92 -1.52
CA ARG A 189 8.39 -26.65 -1.23
C ARG A 189 9.55 -26.30 -2.16
N PRO A 190 9.90 -24.99 -2.31
CA PRO A 190 11.06 -24.62 -3.11
C PRO A 190 12.34 -25.20 -2.50
N GLN A 191 13.43 -25.26 -3.29
CA GLN A 191 14.72 -25.76 -2.78
C GLN A 191 15.14 -25.00 -1.52
N GLY A 192 15.48 -25.72 -0.45
CA GLY A 192 15.85 -25.16 0.86
C GLY A 192 14.67 -24.67 1.72
N ALA A 193 13.41 -25.03 1.40
CA ALA A 193 12.23 -24.61 2.15
C ALA A 193 12.31 -24.98 3.63
N LEU A 194 12.74 -26.19 3.99
CA LEU A 194 12.85 -26.67 5.36
C LEU A 194 13.83 -25.83 6.20
N GLU A 195 15.00 -25.50 5.65
CA GLU A 195 15.99 -24.66 6.34
C GLU A 195 15.46 -23.24 6.57
N ARG A 196 14.76 -22.69 5.58
CA ARG A 196 14.12 -21.36 5.69
C ARG A 196 13.03 -21.35 6.74
N ILE A 197 12.16 -22.36 6.77
CA ILE A 197 11.11 -22.51 7.78
C ILE A 197 11.72 -22.60 9.18
N GLN A 198 12.77 -23.45 9.38
CA GLN A 198 13.46 -23.57 10.67
C GLN A 198 14.11 -22.24 11.10
N THR A 199 14.68 -21.50 10.16
CA THR A 199 15.28 -20.18 10.47
C THR A 199 14.23 -19.16 10.85
N ILE A 200 13.08 -19.15 10.18
CA ILE A 200 11.95 -18.27 10.50
C ILE A 200 11.37 -18.64 11.88
N MET A 201 11.15 -19.92 12.16
CA MET A 201 10.62 -20.37 13.45
C MET A 201 11.55 -20.06 14.63
N LYS A 202 12.87 -20.04 14.43
CA LYS A 202 13.82 -19.62 15.48
C LYS A 202 13.79 -18.10 15.76
N ARG A 203 13.31 -17.30 14.81
CA ARG A 203 13.21 -15.83 14.94
C ARG A 203 11.84 -15.33 15.44
N LEU A 204 10.82 -16.20 15.44
CA LEU A 204 9.48 -15.93 15.91
C LEU A 204 9.33 -16.27 17.40
#